data_74cf09cf0089ab8714346d81fd5a0d11
#
_entry.id   74cf09cf0089ab8714346d81fd5a0d11
#
_cell.length_a   1.000
_cell.length_b   1.000
_cell.length_c   1.000
_cell.angle_alpha   90.00
_cell.angle_beta   90.00
_cell.angle_gamma   90.00
#
_symmetry.space_group_name_H-M   'P 1'
#
loop_
_entity.id
_entity.type
_entity.pdbx_description
1 polymer ?
#
loop_
_entity_poly.entity_id
_entity_poly.type
_entity_poly.pdbx_seq_one_letter_code
_entity_poly.pdbx_strand_id
1 'polypeptide(L)'
;MMGAPIPSAAPVGAATPGKGLLLSIVVPVFNEAEVLDLFLARLEPALEKARAALGPGGRSEIVFVDDGSVDGTAERIAGLIRPGAGVRLVKLSRNFGKDAALAAGLAHASGDAVVPMDADLQDPPELLERMVAAWRDG
;
A
#
# COMPACT_ATOMS: atom_id res chain seq x y z
N MET A 1 10.65 -8.59 9.94
CA MET A 1 10.51 -8.47 9.54
C MET A 1 10.06 -8.40 9.38
N MET A 2 9.97 -8.47 9.23
CA MET A 2 9.63 -8.45 8.86
C MET A 2 9.07 -9.20 9.01
N GLY A 3 8.80 -9.66 9.00
CA GLY A 3 8.43 -10.01 8.90
C GLY A 3 8.00 -10.99 9.16
N ALA A 4 7.82 -11.35 9.39
CA ALA A 4 7.47 -11.90 9.44
C ALA A 4 6.94 -12.67 9.66
N PRO A 5 6.65 -12.92 9.77
CA PRO A 5 6.22 -13.43 9.67
C PRO A 5 5.54 -13.90 9.50
N ILE A 6 5.27 -13.70 9.35
CA ILE A 6 4.74 -14.13 8.86
C ILE A 6 4.47 -15.07 8.53
N PRO A 7 4.02 -15.64 8.70
CA PRO A 7 4.03 -16.44 8.04
C PRO A 7 3.53 -16.90 7.28
N SER A 8 3.15 -16.93 7.23
CA SER A 8 2.86 -17.16 6.44
C SER A 8 2.72 -17.08 5.68
N ALA A 9 2.74 -16.85 5.83
CA ALA A 9 2.72 -16.70 4.88
C ALA A 9 3.18 -17.13 4.11
N ALA A 10 3.06 -17.67 4.37
CA ALA A 10 3.61 -18.18 3.55
C ALA A 10 3.84 -17.78 2.55
N PRO A 11 4.39 -17.70 2.30
CA PRO A 11 4.92 -17.40 1.23
C PRO A 11 4.31 -17.28 0.12
N VAL A 12 3.34 -17.04 0.16
CA VAL A 12 2.73 -17.09 -0.81
C VAL A 12 3.08 -16.38 -1.99
N GLY A 13 3.02 -15.09 -2.02
CA GLY A 13 3.34 -14.34 -3.20
C GLY A 13 4.73 -14.59 -3.67
N ALA A 14 5.61 -14.66 -2.73
CA ALA A 14 7.00 -14.86 -3.03
C ALA A 14 7.26 -16.20 -3.67
N ALA A 15 6.38 -17.12 -3.45
CA ALA A 15 6.58 -18.44 -3.98
C ALA A 15 6.27 -18.57 -5.47
N THR A 16 5.87 -17.50 -6.14
CA THR A 16 5.52 -17.57 -7.55
C THR A 16 6.76 -17.40 -8.41
N PRO A 17 7.23 -18.48 -9.05
CA PRO A 17 8.43 -18.37 -9.87
C PRO A 17 8.23 -17.44 -11.04
N GLY A 18 9.24 -16.67 -11.37
CA GLY A 18 9.22 -15.77 -12.51
C GLY A 18 8.56 -14.45 -12.26
N LYS A 19 7.87 -14.29 -11.14
CA LYS A 19 7.31 -12.98 -10.77
C LYS A 19 8.31 -12.22 -9.92
N GLY A 20 8.38 -10.93 -10.13
CA GLY A 20 9.26 -10.09 -9.33
C GLY A 20 8.73 -9.82 -7.95
N LEU A 21 9.47 -9.00 -7.23
CA LEU A 21 9.11 -8.60 -5.89
C LEU A 21 7.87 -7.71 -5.90
N LEU A 22 7.13 -7.73 -4.81
CA LEU A 22 5.90 -6.94 -4.64
C LEU A 22 6.10 -5.97 -3.48
N LEU A 23 5.79 -4.71 -3.74
CA LEU A 23 5.78 -3.66 -2.73
C LEU A 23 4.33 -3.35 -2.36
N SER A 24 4.00 -3.38 -1.07
CA SER A 24 2.70 -2.96 -0.59
C SER A 24 2.79 -1.60 0.07
N ILE A 25 1.93 -0.68 -0.34
CA ILE A 25 1.77 0.61 0.33
C ILE A 25 0.48 0.52 1.13
N VAL A 26 0.58 0.67 2.45
CA VAL A 26 -0.59 0.64 3.34
C VAL A 26 -0.97 2.06 3.69
N VAL A 27 -2.18 2.46 3.32
CA VAL A 27 -2.64 3.85 3.46
C VAL A 27 -3.91 3.87 4.31
N PRO A 28 -3.79 4.18 5.60
CA PRO A 28 -4.99 4.42 6.41
C PRO A 28 -5.64 5.72 5.98
N VAL A 29 -6.95 5.73 5.84
CA VAL A 29 -7.69 6.93 5.48
C VAL A 29 -8.88 7.12 6.42
N PHE A 30 -9.17 8.38 6.71
CA PHE A 30 -10.35 8.75 7.48
C PHE A 30 -10.78 10.14 7.04
N ASN A 31 -11.94 10.22 6.32
CA ASN A 31 -12.47 11.49 5.83
C ASN A 31 -11.44 12.29 5.03
N GLU A 32 -10.85 11.64 4.04
CA GLU A 32 -9.79 12.24 3.23
C GLU A 32 -10.13 12.32 1.75
N ALA A 33 -11.42 12.39 1.43
CA ALA A 33 -11.87 12.44 0.05
C ALA A 33 -11.25 13.60 -0.73
N GLU A 34 -11.07 14.75 -0.05
CA GLU A 34 -10.55 15.96 -0.72
C GLU A 34 -9.10 15.84 -1.15
N VAL A 35 -8.29 15.09 -0.40
CA VAL A 35 -6.85 15.00 -0.69
C VAL A 35 -6.47 13.76 -1.47
N LEU A 36 -7.42 12.84 -1.67
CA LEU A 36 -7.12 11.55 -2.24
C LEU A 36 -6.58 11.64 -3.67
N ASP A 37 -7.17 12.50 -4.50
CA ASP A 37 -6.72 12.65 -5.89
C ASP A 37 -5.30 13.20 -5.96
N LEU A 38 -4.99 14.19 -5.12
CA LEU A 38 -3.64 14.74 -5.08
C LEU A 38 -2.63 13.70 -4.60
N PHE A 39 -3.00 12.95 -3.57
CA PHE A 39 -2.16 11.88 -3.06
C PHE A 39 -1.84 10.87 -4.18
N LEU A 40 -2.86 10.42 -4.89
CA LEU A 40 -2.67 9.44 -5.96
C LEU A 40 -1.84 10.01 -7.11
N ALA A 41 -2.07 11.28 -7.45
CA ALA A 41 -1.30 11.92 -8.52
C ALA A 41 0.20 11.98 -8.20
N ARG A 42 0.55 12.14 -6.93
CA ARG A 42 1.95 12.13 -6.51
C ARG A 42 2.50 10.73 -6.30
N LEU A 43 1.63 9.81 -5.86
CA LEU A 43 2.07 8.44 -5.58
C LEU A 43 2.38 7.66 -6.85
N GLU A 44 1.58 7.81 -7.90
CA GLU A 44 1.73 7.02 -9.12
C GLU A 44 3.13 7.08 -9.74
N PRO A 45 3.70 8.27 -10.01
CA PRO A 45 5.06 8.30 -10.56
C PRO A 45 6.10 7.75 -9.58
N ALA A 46 5.89 7.94 -8.29
CA ALA A 46 6.80 7.39 -7.29
C ALA A 46 6.74 5.86 -7.25
N LEU A 47 5.54 5.29 -7.42
CA LEU A 47 5.39 3.84 -7.49
C LEU A 47 6.06 3.27 -8.73
N GLU A 48 5.97 3.97 -9.85
CA GLU A 48 6.63 3.50 -11.08
C GLU A 48 8.14 3.37 -10.86
N LYS A 49 8.75 4.38 -10.25
CA LYS A 49 10.17 4.33 -9.93
C LYS A 49 10.50 3.26 -8.89
N ALA A 50 9.63 3.09 -7.90
CA ALA A 50 9.84 2.06 -6.89
C ALA A 50 9.76 0.66 -7.49
N ARG A 51 8.82 0.43 -8.42
CA ARG A 51 8.72 -0.86 -9.11
C ARG A 51 9.98 -1.16 -9.90
N ALA A 52 10.55 -0.15 -10.56
CA ALA A 52 11.80 -0.32 -11.28
C ALA A 52 12.94 -0.66 -10.33
N ALA A 53 12.99 -0.02 -9.16
CA ALA A 53 14.00 -0.30 -8.15
C ALA A 53 13.90 -1.70 -7.56
N LEU A 54 12.71 -2.31 -7.63
CA LEU A 54 12.53 -3.71 -7.18
C LEU A 54 13.19 -4.72 -8.11
N GLY A 55 13.57 -4.30 -9.31
CA GLY A 55 14.19 -5.19 -10.28
C GLY A 55 13.18 -5.73 -11.28
N PRO A 56 13.61 -6.67 -12.14
CA PRO A 56 12.74 -7.20 -13.20
C PRO A 56 11.45 -7.77 -12.62
N GLY A 57 10.32 -7.40 -13.22
CA GLY A 57 9.02 -7.88 -12.79
C GLY A 57 8.51 -7.27 -11.52
N GLY A 58 9.12 -6.20 -11.04
CA GLY A 58 8.67 -5.52 -9.83
C GLY A 58 7.22 -5.05 -9.92
N ARG A 59 6.46 -5.25 -8.85
CA ARG A 59 5.04 -4.95 -8.80
C ARG A 59 4.72 -4.16 -7.54
N SER A 60 3.58 -3.50 -7.52
CA SER A 60 3.12 -2.78 -6.34
C SER A 60 1.62 -2.93 -6.15
N GLU A 61 1.19 -2.82 -4.91
CA GLU A 61 -0.22 -2.74 -4.56
C GLU A 61 -0.40 -1.61 -3.56
N ILE A 62 -1.58 -1.01 -3.56
CA ILE A 62 -1.99 -0.04 -2.55
C ILE A 62 -3.11 -0.67 -1.76
N VAL A 63 -2.92 -0.79 -0.45
CA VAL A 63 -3.94 -1.29 0.46
C VAL A 63 -4.47 -0.12 1.26
N PHE A 64 -5.60 0.42 0.84
CA PHE A 64 -6.27 1.46 1.60
C PHE A 64 -7.06 0.82 2.73
N VAL A 65 -6.99 1.42 3.91
CA VAL A 65 -7.82 0.99 5.04
C VAL A 65 -8.70 2.17 5.41
N ASP A 66 -9.99 2.03 5.16
CA ASP A 66 -10.94 3.08 5.52
C ASP A 66 -11.38 2.91 6.97
N ASP A 67 -11.02 3.87 7.79
CA ASP A 67 -11.26 3.83 9.23
C ASP A 67 -12.60 4.50 9.58
N GLY A 68 -13.64 4.15 8.84
CA GLY A 68 -14.98 4.62 9.15
C GLY A 68 -15.34 5.97 8.57
N SER A 69 -14.82 6.32 7.40
CA SER A 69 -15.13 7.60 6.74
C SER A 69 -16.61 7.76 6.43
N VAL A 70 -17.08 8.99 6.48
CA VAL A 70 -18.47 9.35 6.17
C VAL A 70 -18.57 10.38 5.04
N ASP A 71 -17.44 10.74 4.44
CA ASP A 71 -17.38 11.83 3.43
C ASP A 71 -17.24 11.34 1.99
N GLY A 72 -17.42 10.05 1.74
CA GLY A 72 -17.27 9.50 0.40
C GLY A 72 -15.88 8.96 0.10
N THR A 73 -14.96 8.98 1.06
CA THR A 73 -13.60 8.45 0.85
C THR A 73 -13.63 7.01 0.37
N ALA A 74 -14.38 6.13 1.07
CA ALA A 74 -14.42 4.72 0.73
C ALA A 74 -14.98 4.49 -0.67
N GLU A 75 -16.02 5.23 -1.03
CA GLU A 75 -16.65 5.11 -2.35
C GLU A 75 -15.70 5.52 -3.46
N ARG A 76 -14.89 6.56 -3.23
CA ARG A 76 -13.89 6.97 -4.22
C ARG A 76 -12.84 5.91 -4.42
N ILE A 77 -12.37 5.31 -3.33
CA ILE A 77 -11.37 4.24 -3.42
C ILE A 77 -11.97 3.02 -4.11
N ALA A 78 -13.20 2.66 -3.78
CA ALA A 78 -13.87 1.53 -4.41
C ALA A 78 -13.93 1.70 -5.93
N GLY A 79 -14.10 2.94 -6.40
CA GLY A 79 -14.11 3.23 -7.83
C GLY A 79 -12.77 3.02 -8.53
N LEU A 80 -11.69 2.87 -7.78
CA LEU A 80 -10.37 2.62 -8.36
C LEU A 80 -10.07 1.12 -8.48
N ILE A 81 -10.88 0.28 -7.87
CA ILE A 81 -10.62 -1.16 -7.83
C ILE A 81 -11.08 -1.79 -9.14
N ARG A 82 -10.14 -2.40 -9.84
CA ARG A 82 -10.43 -3.16 -11.06
C ARG A 82 -9.26 -4.12 -11.31
N PRO A 83 -9.46 -5.14 -12.13
CA PRO A 83 -8.39 -6.11 -12.40
C PRO A 83 -7.13 -5.41 -12.90
N GLY A 84 -6.01 -5.72 -12.29
CA GLY A 84 -4.72 -5.18 -12.69
C GLY A 84 -4.38 -3.80 -12.14
N ALA A 85 -5.31 -3.14 -11.44
CA ALA A 85 -5.04 -1.80 -10.90
C ALA A 85 -4.14 -1.80 -9.68
N GLY A 86 -4.05 -2.92 -8.96
CA GLY A 86 -3.22 -2.99 -7.76
C GLY A 86 -3.77 -2.17 -6.61
N VAL A 87 -5.07 -2.00 -6.51
CA VAL A 87 -5.71 -1.24 -5.44
C VAL A 87 -6.65 -2.15 -4.68
N ARG A 88 -6.53 -2.13 -3.37
CA ARG A 88 -7.39 -2.90 -2.48
C ARG A 88 -7.94 -1.99 -1.39
N LEU A 89 -9.13 -2.31 -0.92
CA LEU A 89 -9.79 -1.53 0.14
C LEU A 89 -10.21 -2.46 1.26
N VAL A 90 -9.81 -2.11 2.47
CA VAL A 90 -10.27 -2.75 3.70
C VAL A 90 -11.11 -1.72 4.43
N LYS A 91 -12.39 -2.03 4.66
CA LYS A 91 -13.28 -1.12 5.38
C LYS A 91 -13.45 -1.60 6.80
N LEU A 92 -13.14 -0.75 7.76
CA LEU A 92 -13.46 -1.02 9.15
C LEU A 92 -14.90 -0.63 9.42
N SER A 93 -15.56 -1.32 10.35
CA SER A 93 -16.98 -1.09 10.62
C SER A 93 -17.27 0.26 11.26
N ARG A 94 -16.27 0.89 11.84
CA ARG A 94 -16.36 2.23 12.45
C ARG A 94 -14.96 2.76 12.62
N ASN A 95 -14.85 3.98 13.14
CA ASN A 95 -13.55 4.55 13.44
C ASN A 95 -12.95 3.86 14.67
N PHE A 96 -11.86 3.14 14.47
CA PHE A 96 -11.13 2.44 15.53
C PHE A 96 -9.80 3.13 15.84
N GLY A 97 -9.40 4.10 15.03
CA GLY A 97 -8.15 4.82 15.20
C GLY A 97 -7.07 4.36 14.21
N LYS A 98 -6.07 5.22 14.05
CA LYS A 98 -5.02 5.02 13.04
C LYS A 98 -4.23 3.74 13.27
N ASP A 99 -3.92 3.42 14.54
CA ASP A 99 -3.13 2.22 14.83
C ASP A 99 -3.87 0.96 14.44
N ALA A 100 -5.18 0.91 14.71
CA ALA A 100 -5.99 -0.24 14.32
C ALA A 100 -6.09 -0.33 12.80
N ALA A 101 -6.24 0.80 12.11
CA ALA A 101 -6.30 0.82 10.66
C ALA A 101 -4.99 0.33 10.06
N LEU A 102 -3.87 0.79 10.60
CA LEU A 102 -2.56 0.36 10.13
C LEU A 102 -2.37 -1.13 10.34
N ALA A 103 -2.74 -1.66 11.50
CA ALA A 103 -2.63 -3.08 11.79
C ALA A 103 -3.47 -3.90 10.79
N ALA A 104 -4.68 -3.44 10.47
CA ALA A 104 -5.53 -4.13 9.52
C ALA A 104 -4.90 -4.14 8.12
N GLY A 105 -4.32 -3.02 7.72
CA GLY A 105 -3.65 -2.93 6.42
C GLY A 105 -2.44 -3.84 6.34
N LEU A 106 -1.65 -3.88 7.38
CA LEU A 106 -0.49 -4.77 7.43
C LEU A 106 -0.91 -6.23 7.34
N ALA A 107 -2.02 -6.60 7.99
CA ALA A 107 -2.53 -7.96 7.95
C ALA A 107 -3.00 -8.36 6.54
N HIS A 108 -3.43 -7.41 5.73
CA HIS A 108 -3.93 -7.66 4.37
C HIS A 108 -2.86 -7.47 3.29
N ALA A 109 -1.72 -6.87 3.63
CA ALA A 109 -0.67 -6.63 2.65
C ALA A 109 -0.03 -7.93 2.22
N SER A 110 0.22 -8.08 0.93
CA SER A 110 0.81 -9.28 0.35
C SER A 110 2.27 -9.10 -0.07
N GLY A 111 2.81 -7.91 0.08
CA GLY A 111 4.12 -7.58 -0.47
C GLY A 111 5.30 -8.19 0.26
N ASP A 112 6.39 -8.27 -0.46
CA ASP A 112 7.69 -8.66 0.10
C ASP A 112 8.24 -7.54 0.98
N ALA A 113 7.92 -6.30 0.65
CA ALA A 113 8.18 -5.13 1.47
C ALA A 113 6.87 -4.37 1.65
N VAL A 114 6.69 -3.76 2.81
CA VAL A 114 5.47 -3.02 3.14
C VAL A 114 5.85 -1.65 3.69
N VAL A 115 5.27 -0.61 3.11
CA VAL A 115 5.52 0.77 3.54
C VAL A 115 4.19 1.42 3.93
N PRO A 116 4.01 1.82 5.18
CA PRO A 116 2.86 2.62 5.56
C PRO A 116 3.05 4.07 5.09
N MET A 117 1.97 4.70 4.68
CA MET A 117 2.04 6.07 4.17
C MET A 117 0.71 6.79 4.45
N ASP A 118 0.79 8.04 4.86
CA ASP A 118 -0.41 8.85 5.10
C ASP A 118 -0.85 9.53 3.81
N ALA A 119 -2.17 9.61 3.61
CA ALA A 119 -2.74 10.23 2.42
C ALA A 119 -2.60 11.75 2.40
N ASP A 120 -2.26 12.37 3.53
CA ASP A 120 -2.14 13.83 3.64
C ASP A 120 -0.79 14.36 3.15
N LEU A 121 0.03 13.49 2.56
CA LEU A 121 1.32 13.86 1.97
C LEU A 121 2.36 14.35 2.98
N GLN A 122 2.22 14.03 4.25
CA GLN A 122 3.27 14.31 5.23
C GLN A 122 4.54 13.52 4.89
N ASP A 123 4.36 12.30 4.38
CA ASP A 123 5.48 11.49 3.93
C ASP A 123 5.60 11.66 2.42
N PRO A 124 6.70 12.22 1.90
CA PRO A 124 6.82 12.41 0.46
C PRO A 124 6.87 11.06 -0.27
N PRO A 125 5.92 10.80 -1.18
CA PRO A 125 5.96 9.53 -1.92
C PRO A 125 7.24 9.36 -2.72
N GLU A 126 7.90 10.44 -3.05
CA GLU A 126 9.15 10.40 -3.84
C GLU A 126 10.28 9.67 -3.12
N LEU A 127 10.17 9.44 -1.81
CA LEU A 127 11.17 8.68 -1.08
C LEU A 127 11.09 7.18 -1.31
N LEU A 128 9.99 6.69 -1.90
CA LEU A 128 9.78 5.24 -2.06
C LEU A 128 10.89 4.55 -2.83
N GLU A 129 11.35 5.17 -3.89
CA GLU A 129 12.43 4.59 -4.71
C GLU A 129 13.68 4.34 -3.86
N ARG A 130 14.05 5.32 -3.05
CA ARG A 130 15.22 5.22 -2.19
C ARG A 130 15.02 4.19 -1.08
N MET A 131 13.81 4.13 -0.52
CA MET A 131 13.50 3.15 0.52
C MET A 131 13.59 1.73 -0.03
N VAL A 132 13.08 1.52 -1.23
CA VAL A 132 13.14 0.21 -1.88
C VAL A 132 14.58 -0.17 -2.17
N ALA A 133 15.37 0.76 -2.70
CA ALA A 133 16.77 0.49 -2.99
C ALA A 133 17.53 0.12 -1.73
N ALA A 134 17.30 0.84 -0.64
CA ALA A 134 17.94 0.54 0.64
C ALA A 134 17.52 -0.82 1.18
N TRP A 135 16.23 -1.15 1.07
CA TRP A 135 15.72 -2.44 1.50
C TRP A 135 16.36 -3.61 0.72
N ARG A 136 16.53 -3.43 -0.58
CA ARG A 136 17.14 -4.47 -1.42
C ARG A 136 18.63 -4.66 -1.14
N ASP A 137 19.29 -3.60 -0.76
CA ASP A 137 20.73 -3.68 -0.45
C ASP A 137 20.97 -4.33 0.92
N GLY A 138 19.93 -4.55 1.65
CA GLY A 138 20.03 -5.14 2.97
C GLY A 138 20.12 -4.11 4.04
#